data_dbed539a4f8063d11fcd5141abbe2787
#
_entry.id   dbed539a4f8063d11fcd5141abbe2787
#
_cell.length_a   1.000
_cell.length_b   1.000
_cell.length_c   1.000
_cell.angle_alpha   90.00
_cell.angle_beta   90.00
_cell.angle_gamma   90.00
#
_symmetry.space_group_name_H-M   'P 1'
#
loop_
_entity.id
_entity.type
_entity.pdbx_description
1 polymer ?
#
loop_
_entity_poly.entity_id
_entity_poly.type
_entity_poly.pdbx_seq_one_letter_code
_entity_poly.pdbx_strand_id
1 'polypeptide(L)'
;MWDDALRAGPAAANFSRKPVSVSAPDLSCRSILVVDDDPDVRDAIANVLGDEGYGVTSVGNGREALEHLQHRTRPSLILLDMMMPEMDGWSFRQELKKLPELSSIPIVILSAHGNVRDAALALGVADYLRKPLQLDSLLEIAERYCRPIFLN
;
A
#
# COMPACT_ATOMS: atom_id res chain seq x y z
N MET A 1 10.16 16.87 -28.12
CA MET A 1 10.69 16.90 -28.54
C MET A 1 10.93 17.39 -28.51
N TRP A 2 10.84 17.00 -28.55
CA TRP A 2 11.62 17.13 -28.87
C TRP A 2 11.61 17.63 -28.80
N ASP A 3 11.58 16.62 -28.32
CA ASP A 3 12.24 16.68 -28.61
C ASP A 3 12.38 16.99 -28.38
N ASP A 4 12.29 16.68 -28.29
CA ASP A 4 12.95 16.70 -28.35
C ASP A 4 13.15 16.88 -27.94
N ALA A 5 13.18 16.69 -27.81
CA ALA A 5 13.77 16.47 -27.76
C ALA A 5 13.95 16.63 -27.27
N LEU A 6 14.06 16.46 -27.11
CA LEU A 6 14.68 16.41 -27.07
C LEU A 6 14.67 16.75 -26.60
N ARG A 7 14.77 16.63 -26.53
CA ARG A 7 15.26 16.59 -26.44
C ARG A 7 15.33 16.57 -25.74
N ALA A 8 15.25 16.35 -25.63
CA ALA A 8 15.64 15.96 -25.33
C ALA A 8 15.89 15.99 -24.60
N GLY A 9 15.90 15.96 -24.33
CA GLY A 9 16.42 15.56 -24.16
C GLY A 9 16.63 15.54 -23.33
N PRO A 10 16.89 15.15 -23.17
CA PRO A 10 17.36 14.79 -22.74
C PRO A 10 17.31 14.74 -22.08
N ALA A 11 17.20 14.36 -22.04
CA ALA A 11 17.32 13.97 -21.99
C ALA A 11 17.22 13.79 -21.50
N ALA A 12 17.26 13.53 -21.48
CA ALA A 12 17.32 13.13 -21.58
C ALA A 12 17.29 12.80 -21.12
N ALA A 13 17.33 12.57 -21.15
CA ALA A 13 17.45 12.06 -21.29
C ALA A 13 17.37 11.79 -20.74
N ASN A 14 17.53 11.46 -20.67
CA ASN A 14 17.65 11.09 -20.69
C ASN A 14 17.46 10.95 -20.21
N PHE A 15 17.41 10.61 -20.29
CA PHE A 15 17.40 10.25 -20.45
C PHE A 15 17.15 9.90 -20.27
N SER A 16 17.19 9.65 -20.44
CA SER A 16 16.95 8.92 -20.60
C SER A 16 16.67 8.41 -20.38
N ARG A 17 16.65 8.16 -20.78
CA ARG A 17 16.38 7.42 -20.69
C ARG A 17 15.71 7.25 -20.70
N LYS A 18 15.28 6.95 -20.85
CA LYS A 18 14.44 6.50 -20.91
C LYS A 18 13.84 6.14 -20.92
N PRO A 19 13.59 5.83 -21.24
CA PRO A 19 12.82 5.38 -21.26
C PRO A 19 12.17 5.44 -21.05
N VAL A 20 11.88 5.22 -20.98
CA VAL A 20 11.06 5.07 -21.02
C VAL A 20 10.05 4.87 -20.44
N SER A 21 9.32 5.27 -20.20
CA SER A 21 7.92 4.89 -20.13
C SER A 21 7.64 3.81 -19.15
N VAL A 22 8.50 3.13 -18.94
CA VAL A 22 8.43 1.96 -18.12
C VAL A 22 8.19 2.30 -16.67
N SER A 23 8.58 3.47 -16.27
CA SER A 23 8.47 3.84 -14.87
C SER A 23 7.04 3.91 -14.37
N ALA A 24 6.07 4.13 -15.25
CA ALA A 24 4.69 4.25 -14.81
C ALA A 24 4.16 3.00 -14.13
N PRO A 25 4.34 1.80 -14.70
CA PRO A 25 3.91 0.59 -14.01
C PRO A 25 4.68 0.36 -12.73
N ASP A 26 5.93 0.74 -12.71
CA ASP A 26 6.75 0.54 -11.52
C ASP A 26 6.25 1.36 -10.34
N LEU A 27 5.77 2.56 -10.61
CA LEU A 27 5.27 3.41 -9.55
C LEU A 27 4.04 2.80 -8.90
N SER A 28 3.17 2.18 -9.67
CA SER A 28 1.97 1.58 -9.09
C SER A 28 2.32 0.41 -8.20
N CYS A 29 3.43 -0.26 -8.46
CA CYS A 29 3.86 -1.38 -7.63
C CYS A 29 4.42 -0.95 -6.28
N ARG A 30 4.56 0.36 -6.07
CA ARG A 30 5.10 0.88 -4.82
C ARG A 30 4.07 1.70 -4.05
N SER A 31 2.81 1.48 -4.31
CA SER A 31 1.73 2.24 -3.70
C SER A 31 1.13 1.44 -2.55
N ILE A 32 1.01 2.07 -1.40
CA ILE A 32 0.50 1.42 -0.18
C ILE A 32 -0.66 2.23 0.38
N LEU A 33 -1.75 1.56 0.70
CA LEU A 33 -2.89 2.17 1.36
C LEU A 33 -2.85 1.77 2.83
N VAL A 34 -2.86 2.77 3.71
CA VAL A 34 -2.88 2.55 5.16
C VAL A 34 -4.26 2.89 5.68
N VAL A 35 -4.88 1.95 6.38
CA VAL A 35 -6.22 2.12 6.94
C VAL A 35 -6.11 1.96 8.45
N ASP A 36 -6.16 3.06 9.18
CA ASP A 36 -6.01 3.06 10.63
C ASP A 36 -6.67 4.32 11.18
N ASP A 37 -7.46 4.19 12.24
CA ASP A 37 -8.16 5.34 12.78
C ASP A 37 -7.28 6.26 13.64
N ASP A 38 -6.09 5.81 13.99
CA ASP A 38 -5.16 6.62 14.79
C ASP A 38 -4.28 7.46 13.87
N PRO A 39 -4.45 8.80 13.87
CA PRO A 39 -3.66 9.64 12.96
C PRO A 39 -2.16 9.58 13.24
N ASP A 40 -1.77 9.36 14.49
CA ASP A 40 -0.34 9.25 14.81
C ASP A 40 0.27 8.01 14.18
N VAL A 41 -0.47 6.90 14.19
CA VAL A 41 0.01 5.67 13.54
C VAL A 41 0.08 5.86 12.03
N ARG A 42 -0.96 6.46 11.45
CA ARG A 42 -0.97 6.73 10.00
C ARG A 42 0.23 7.59 9.59
N ASP A 43 0.48 8.66 10.35
CA ASP A 43 1.58 9.56 10.02
C ASP A 43 2.93 8.88 10.16
N ALA A 44 3.10 8.10 11.21
CA ALA A 44 4.36 7.38 11.42
C ALA A 44 4.64 6.41 10.29
N ILE A 45 3.62 5.65 9.89
CA ILE A 45 3.78 4.68 8.79
C ILE A 45 4.08 5.43 7.49
N ALA A 46 3.34 6.51 7.22
CA ALA A 46 3.53 7.27 6.00
C ALA A 46 4.93 7.87 5.92
N ASN A 47 5.43 8.37 7.04
CA ASN A 47 6.77 8.95 7.06
C ASN A 47 7.84 7.89 6.80
N VAL A 48 7.75 6.77 7.49
CA VAL A 48 8.75 5.71 7.34
C VAL A 48 8.75 5.17 5.92
N LEU A 49 7.58 4.83 5.40
CA LEU A 49 7.50 4.23 4.06
C LEU A 49 7.78 5.26 2.97
N GLY A 50 7.35 6.50 3.18
CA GLY A 50 7.63 7.56 2.23
C GLY A 50 9.12 7.82 2.09
N ASP A 51 9.87 7.75 3.19
CA ASP A 51 11.31 7.93 3.16
C ASP A 51 12.00 6.84 2.35
N GLU A 52 11.38 5.68 2.25
CA GLU A 52 11.91 4.57 1.46
C GLU A 52 11.45 4.61 0.01
N GLY A 53 10.69 5.61 -0.37
CA GLY A 53 10.29 5.77 -1.75
C GLY A 53 8.93 5.20 -2.12
N TYR A 54 8.16 4.75 -1.14
CA TYR A 54 6.82 4.26 -1.41
C TYR A 54 5.82 5.40 -1.47
N GLY A 55 4.84 5.29 -2.35
CA GLY A 55 3.72 6.21 -2.35
C GLY A 55 2.70 5.73 -1.34
N VAL A 56 2.39 6.57 -0.34
CA VAL A 56 1.50 6.16 0.74
C VAL A 56 0.27 7.05 0.76
N THR A 57 -0.89 6.42 0.76
CA THR A 57 -2.16 7.08 1.00
C THR A 57 -2.71 6.52 2.30
N SER A 58 -3.23 7.37 3.17
CA SER A 58 -3.78 6.89 4.43
C SER A 58 -5.20 7.40 4.61
N VAL A 59 -6.04 6.55 5.20
CA VAL A 59 -7.44 6.86 5.49
C VAL A 59 -7.76 6.38 6.89
N GLY A 60 -8.84 6.91 7.47
CA GLY A 60 -9.14 6.70 8.87
C GLY A 60 -10.11 5.58 9.18
N ASN A 61 -10.76 4.99 8.18
CA ASN A 61 -11.69 3.90 8.42
C ASN A 61 -11.93 3.10 7.16
N GLY A 62 -12.65 1.99 7.32
CA GLY A 62 -12.87 1.08 6.20
C GLY A 62 -13.74 1.66 5.11
N ARG A 63 -14.67 2.54 5.47
CA ARG A 63 -15.55 3.16 4.49
C ARG A 63 -14.75 4.06 3.55
N GLU A 64 -13.87 4.88 4.12
CA GLU A 64 -12.99 5.73 3.32
C GLU A 64 -12.07 4.89 2.45
N ALA A 65 -11.61 3.77 2.98
CA ALA A 65 -10.75 2.88 2.22
C ALA A 65 -11.46 2.32 1.00
N LEU A 66 -12.69 1.86 1.17
CA LEU A 66 -13.46 1.32 0.06
C LEU A 66 -13.69 2.38 -1.00
N GLU A 67 -14.03 3.59 -0.57
CA GLU A 67 -14.26 4.69 -1.49
C GLU A 67 -12.99 5.00 -2.28
N HIS A 68 -11.86 5.05 -1.58
CA HIS A 68 -10.59 5.30 -2.24
C HIS A 68 -10.28 4.23 -3.28
N LEU A 69 -10.49 2.96 -2.92
CA LEU A 69 -10.17 1.85 -3.81
C LEU A 69 -11.03 1.82 -5.05
N GLN A 70 -12.27 2.31 -4.95
CA GLN A 70 -13.18 2.29 -6.07
C GLN A 70 -12.92 3.43 -7.06
N HIS A 71 -12.23 4.50 -6.63
CA HIS A 71 -12.09 5.70 -7.42
C HIS A 71 -10.65 6.11 -7.71
N ARG A 72 -9.68 5.33 -7.24
CA ARG A 72 -8.29 5.68 -7.37
C ARG A 72 -7.47 4.51 -7.90
N THR A 73 -6.21 4.78 -8.14
CA THR A 73 -5.30 3.73 -8.58
C THR A 73 -5.18 2.65 -7.52
N ARG A 74 -5.19 1.43 -7.97
CA ARG A 74 -5.11 0.26 -7.11
C ARG A 74 -3.75 0.23 -6.39
N PRO A 75 -3.72 0.08 -5.07
CA PRO A 75 -2.45 -0.06 -4.35
C PRO A 75 -1.88 -1.47 -4.50
N SER A 76 -0.61 -1.59 -4.18
CA SER A 76 0.07 -2.88 -4.18
C SER A 76 -0.11 -3.62 -2.86
N LEU A 77 -0.46 -2.88 -1.82
CA LEU A 77 -0.55 -3.44 -0.48
C LEU A 77 -1.51 -2.60 0.34
N ILE A 78 -2.31 -3.25 1.19
CA ILE A 78 -3.17 -2.57 2.15
C ILE A 78 -2.70 -2.96 3.55
N LEU A 79 -2.39 -1.96 4.37
CA LEU A 79 -2.11 -2.15 5.79
C LEU A 79 -3.39 -1.77 6.54
N LEU A 80 -3.98 -2.73 7.21
CA LEU A 80 -5.34 -2.60 7.72
C LEU A 80 -5.40 -2.82 9.23
N ASP A 81 -5.79 -1.77 9.96
CA ASP A 81 -6.07 -1.89 11.40
C ASP A 81 -7.37 -2.66 11.60
N MET A 82 -7.39 -3.56 12.56
CA MET A 82 -8.56 -4.37 12.83
C MET A 82 -9.61 -3.64 13.66
N MET A 83 -9.19 -2.68 14.48
CA MET A 83 -10.08 -2.01 15.42
C MET A 83 -10.31 -0.57 14.99
N MET A 84 -11.41 -0.33 14.31
CA MET A 84 -11.74 1.00 13.82
C MET A 84 -13.22 1.28 14.00
N PRO A 85 -13.60 2.55 14.19
CA PRO A 85 -15.02 2.92 14.23
C PRO A 85 -15.66 2.78 12.85
N GLU A 86 -16.96 2.73 12.82
CA GLU A 86 -17.81 2.65 11.63
C GLU A 86 -17.67 1.33 10.88
N MET A 87 -16.50 1.03 10.36
CA MET A 87 -16.28 -0.23 9.66
C MET A 87 -14.92 -0.77 10.09
N ASP A 88 -14.94 -1.84 10.89
CA ASP A 88 -13.71 -2.46 11.37
C ASP A 88 -13.05 -3.31 10.28
N GLY A 89 -11.90 -3.88 10.61
CA GLY A 89 -11.14 -4.65 9.64
C GLY A 89 -11.88 -5.87 9.12
N TRP A 90 -12.69 -6.51 9.98
CA TRP A 90 -13.47 -7.68 9.56
C TRP A 90 -14.49 -7.29 8.50
N SER A 91 -15.24 -6.24 8.77
CA SER A 91 -16.27 -5.77 7.85
C SER A 91 -15.67 -5.27 6.55
N PHE A 92 -14.56 -4.56 6.64
CA PHE A 92 -13.86 -4.07 5.45
C PHE A 92 -13.45 -5.25 4.56
N ARG A 93 -12.86 -6.27 5.16
CA ARG A 93 -12.42 -7.45 4.41
C ARG A 93 -13.59 -8.13 3.71
N GLN A 94 -14.73 -8.24 4.42
CA GLN A 94 -15.90 -8.85 3.82
C GLN A 94 -16.41 -8.06 2.61
N GLU A 95 -16.41 -6.74 2.72
CA GLU A 95 -16.83 -5.90 1.60
C GLU A 95 -15.87 -6.02 0.43
N LEU A 96 -14.57 -6.09 0.72
CA LEU A 96 -13.57 -6.17 -0.32
C LEU A 96 -13.67 -7.48 -1.09
N LYS A 97 -14.04 -8.56 -0.42
CA LYS A 97 -14.20 -9.86 -1.08
C LYS A 97 -15.27 -9.84 -2.15
N LYS A 98 -16.22 -8.92 -2.05
CA LYS A 98 -17.31 -8.82 -3.02
C LYS A 98 -16.86 -8.12 -4.30
N LEU A 99 -15.65 -7.57 -4.32
CA LEU A 99 -15.14 -6.81 -5.46
C LEU A 99 -13.97 -7.56 -6.08
N PRO A 100 -14.22 -8.36 -7.13
CA PRO A 100 -13.19 -9.28 -7.64
C PRO A 100 -11.88 -8.63 -8.02
N GLU A 101 -11.94 -7.45 -8.62
CA GLU A 101 -10.70 -6.80 -9.04
C GLU A 101 -9.90 -6.24 -7.88
N LEU A 102 -10.49 -6.11 -6.70
CA LEU A 102 -9.81 -5.59 -5.52
C LEU A 102 -9.47 -6.68 -4.52
N SER A 103 -10.15 -7.82 -4.60
CA SER A 103 -9.99 -8.86 -3.59
C SER A 103 -8.62 -9.53 -3.63
N SER A 104 -7.87 -9.35 -4.70
CA SER A 104 -6.55 -9.96 -4.83
C SER A 104 -5.42 -9.08 -4.29
N ILE A 105 -5.73 -7.84 -3.87
CA ILE A 105 -4.71 -6.98 -3.29
C ILE A 105 -4.26 -7.57 -1.96
N PRO A 106 -2.94 -7.75 -1.75
CA PRO A 106 -2.47 -8.28 -0.46
C PRO A 106 -2.85 -7.37 0.70
N ILE A 107 -3.34 -7.96 1.76
CA ILE A 107 -3.71 -7.23 2.97
C ILE A 107 -2.85 -7.75 4.12
N VAL A 108 -2.27 -6.83 4.87
CA VAL A 108 -1.53 -7.13 6.09
C VAL A 108 -2.27 -6.45 7.23
N ILE A 109 -2.75 -7.22 8.20
CA ILE A 109 -3.50 -6.63 9.30
C ILE A 109 -2.58 -6.15 10.42
N LEU A 110 -3.00 -5.08 11.05
CA LEU A 110 -2.29 -4.47 12.18
C LEU A 110 -3.18 -4.59 13.40
N SER A 111 -2.64 -5.06 14.52
CA SER A 111 -3.46 -5.16 15.71
C SER A 111 -2.63 -5.16 16.98
N ALA A 112 -3.16 -4.50 18.02
CA ALA A 112 -2.55 -4.48 19.33
C ALA A 112 -3.18 -5.52 20.26
N HIS A 113 -4.26 -6.16 19.82
CA HIS A 113 -5.07 -6.99 20.69
C HIS A 113 -5.25 -8.40 20.16
N GLY A 114 -5.37 -9.34 21.07
CA GLY A 114 -5.70 -10.71 20.74
C GLY A 114 -4.63 -11.45 19.98
N ASN A 115 -5.03 -12.51 19.35
CA ASN A 115 -4.14 -13.33 18.57
C ASN A 115 -4.21 -12.88 17.11
N VAL A 116 -3.27 -12.01 16.75
CA VAL A 116 -3.26 -11.42 15.40
C VAL A 116 -3.08 -12.49 14.33
N ARG A 117 -2.25 -13.49 14.63
CA ARG A 117 -2.02 -14.59 13.68
C ARG A 117 -3.30 -15.35 13.36
N ASP A 118 -4.08 -15.67 14.41
CA ASP A 118 -5.33 -16.37 14.19
C ASP A 118 -6.32 -15.53 13.39
N ALA A 119 -6.37 -14.24 13.68
CA ALA A 119 -7.22 -13.34 12.92
C ALA A 119 -6.81 -13.30 11.46
N ALA A 120 -5.51 -13.23 11.18
CA ALA A 120 -5.02 -13.22 9.81
C ALA A 120 -5.41 -14.49 9.06
N LEU A 121 -5.28 -15.63 9.73
CA LEU A 121 -5.66 -16.90 9.12
C LEU A 121 -7.15 -16.98 8.86
N ALA A 122 -7.96 -16.53 9.80
CA ALA A 122 -9.41 -16.58 9.66
C ALA A 122 -9.89 -15.67 8.54
N LEU A 123 -9.23 -14.52 8.36
CA LEU A 123 -9.60 -13.58 7.31
C LEU A 123 -9.04 -13.95 5.94
N GLY A 124 -8.05 -14.83 5.90
CA GLY A 124 -7.42 -15.18 4.65
C GLY A 124 -6.59 -14.05 4.07
N VAL A 125 -5.97 -13.24 4.94
CA VAL A 125 -5.12 -12.15 4.49
C VAL A 125 -3.67 -12.64 4.36
N ALA A 126 -2.84 -11.80 3.76
CA ALA A 126 -1.49 -12.21 3.40
C ALA A 126 -0.55 -12.32 4.60
N ASP A 127 -0.69 -11.43 5.59
CA ASP A 127 0.25 -11.40 6.70
C ASP A 127 -0.31 -10.52 7.82
N TYR A 128 0.46 -10.35 8.87
CA TYR A 128 0.04 -9.54 10.00
C TYR A 128 1.24 -8.86 10.65
N LEU A 129 1.00 -7.76 11.34
CA LEU A 129 1.97 -7.06 12.17
C LEU A 129 1.32 -6.74 13.50
N ARG A 130 2.06 -6.94 14.56
CA ARG A 130 1.60 -6.65 15.91
C ARG A 130 1.99 -5.23 16.29
N LYS A 131 1.06 -4.51 16.90
CA LYS A 131 1.37 -3.18 17.44
C LYS A 131 1.99 -3.33 18.83
N PRO A 132 2.92 -2.48 19.23
CA PRO A 132 3.49 -1.37 18.48
C PRO A 132 4.35 -1.86 17.33
N LEU A 133 4.29 -1.15 16.21
CA LEU A 133 4.96 -1.59 14.99
C LEU A 133 6.48 -1.43 15.12
N GLN A 134 7.17 -2.45 14.67
CA GLN A 134 8.63 -2.41 14.60
C GLN A 134 9.02 -1.91 13.21
N LEU A 135 9.99 -1.00 13.18
CA LEU A 135 10.42 -0.42 11.92
C LEU A 135 10.88 -1.48 10.92
N ASP A 136 11.74 -2.38 11.38
CA ASP A 136 12.28 -3.41 10.49
C ASP A 136 11.18 -4.31 9.94
N SER A 137 10.21 -4.65 10.77
CA SER A 137 9.11 -5.51 10.34
C SER A 137 8.24 -4.82 9.31
N LEU A 138 7.99 -3.53 9.50
CA LEU A 138 7.18 -2.75 8.57
C LEU A 138 7.87 -2.66 7.22
N LEU A 139 9.17 -2.37 7.22
CA LEU A 139 9.92 -2.26 5.97
C LEU A 139 10.02 -3.60 5.25
N GLU A 140 10.17 -4.66 6.01
CA GLU A 140 10.22 -6.00 5.43
C GLU A 140 8.92 -6.37 4.74
N ILE A 141 7.80 -6.05 5.38
CA ILE A 141 6.47 -6.29 4.80
C ILE A 141 6.30 -5.49 3.52
N ALA A 142 6.66 -4.21 3.56
CA ALA A 142 6.52 -3.36 2.38
C ALA A 142 7.35 -3.91 1.22
N GLU A 143 8.58 -4.32 1.50
CA GLU A 143 9.44 -4.86 0.47
C GLU A 143 8.90 -6.16 -0.09
N ARG A 144 8.35 -7.01 0.77
CA ARG A 144 7.82 -8.30 0.34
C ARG A 144 6.65 -8.16 -0.63
N TYR A 145 5.77 -7.21 -0.36
CA TYR A 145 4.53 -7.09 -1.13
C TYR A 145 4.54 -5.96 -2.15
N CYS A 146 5.51 -5.06 -2.08
CA CYS A 146 5.59 -3.92 -3.00
C CYS A 146 6.92 -3.85 -3.72
N ARG A 147 7.55 -4.98 -3.91
CA ARG A 147 8.83 -5.00 -4.60
C ARG A 147 8.69 -4.42 -6.00
N PRO A 148 9.56 -3.48 -6.36
CA PRO A 148 9.53 -2.93 -7.71
C PRO A 148 9.80 -4.02 -8.76
N ILE A 149 9.09 -3.92 -9.86
CA ILE A 149 9.17 -4.95 -10.88
C ILE A 149 10.55 -5.05 -11.51
N PHE A 150 11.19 -3.92 -11.67
CA PHE A 150 12.46 -3.88 -12.37
C PHE A 150 13.63 -4.42 -11.56
N LEU A 151 13.41 -4.68 -10.31
CA LEU A 151 14.44 -5.29 -9.49
C LEU A 151 14.36 -6.79 -9.67
N ASN A 152 15.29 -7.34 -10.30
CA ASN A 152 15.23 -8.78 -10.50
C ASN A 152 16.21 -9.52 -9.69
#